data_b99939c4d0e1181a90a9a416e4d3a9d4
#
_entry.id   b99939c4d0e1181a90a9a416e4d3a9d4
#
_cell.length_a   1.000
_cell.length_b   1.000
_cell.length_c   1.000
_cell.angle_alpha   90.00
_cell.angle_beta   90.00
_cell.angle_gamma   90.00
#
_symmetry.space_group_name_H-M   'P 1'
#
loop_
_entity.id
_entity.type
_entity.pdbx_description
1 polymer ?
#
loop_
_entity_poly.entity_id
_entity_poly.type
_entity_poly.pdbx_seq_one_letter_code
_entity_poly.pdbx_strand_id
1 'polypeptide(L)'
;MIKGFGTSSLLIPLLVGVTVAVSAGHSSRQPLRDGLTIAGMDGQLNAADSNAAERWFFELDSDLSDDKAVIKTGETVELLPSATLEKMAADVKGRRSRGYRIWGRVTEYRGENFIFPVYFLPLSKAEAAEAEGPQDSNLPERSQRQASEQVASAINEANDALEIPEDILSRLSPKKIVSTKQLKKGLQLKADSILAGRTGLIVEQSDGKVAFVLDSLGRNLPKISLPLLACRALEHAQRKQSAEPEPLRFKVSGIVTRYKGQSYLLLQQATRVHSHQNFPR
;
A
#
# COMPACT_ATOMS: atom_id res chain seq x y z
N MET A 1 -24.34 65.46 -46.26
CA MET A 1 -24.04 64.01 -46.33
C MET A 1 -23.40 63.58 -45.00
N ILE A 2 -24.19 63.05 -44.09
CA ILE A 2 -23.74 62.63 -42.77
C ILE A 2 -24.04 61.12 -42.65
N LYS A 3 -22.96 60.30 -42.56
CA LYS A 3 -23.05 58.87 -42.39
C LYS A 3 -23.08 58.54 -40.88
N GLY A 4 -24.17 57.91 -40.48
CA GLY A 4 -24.34 57.43 -39.09
C GLY A 4 -23.46 56.24 -38.78
N PHE A 5 -22.85 56.27 -37.59
CA PHE A 5 -22.12 55.11 -36.95
C PHE A 5 -23.12 54.32 -36.12
N GLY A 6 -23.33 53.07 -36.50
CA GLY A 6 -24.08 52.10 -35.72
C GLY A 6 -23.18 51.47 -34.68
N THR A 7 -23.49 51.65 -33.40
CA THR A 7 -22.84 50.97 -32.28
C THR A 7 -23.52 49.62 -32.04
N SER A 8 -22.81 48.55 -32.39
CA SER A 8 -23.22 47.17 -32.09
C SER A 8 -22.80 46.82 -30.67
N SER A 9 -23.79 46.69 -29.79
CA SER A 9 -23.58 46.27 -28.39
C SER A 9 -23.47 44.74 -28.32
N LEU A 10 -22.25 44.23 -28.04
CA LEU A 10 -21.96 42.83 -27.85
C LEU A 10 -22.26 42.46 -26.38
N LEU A 11 -23.37 41.79 -26.13
CA LEU A 11 -23.73 41.19 -24.86
C LEU A 11 -22.90 39.90 -24.69
N ILE A 12 -21.91 39.93 -23.79
CA ILE A 12 -21.16 38.74 -23.36
C ILE A 12 -21.93 38.13 -22.22
N PRO A 13 -22.37 36.84 -22.30
CA PRO A 13 -22.97 36.16 -21.17
C PRO A 13 -21.86 35.76 -20.20
N LEU A 14 -21.93 36.28 -18.96
CA LEU A 14 -21.11 35.91 -17.84
C LEU A 14 -21.51 34.50 -17.36
N LEU A 15 -20.75 33.49 -17.76
CA LEU A 15 -20.92 32.11 -17.34
C LEU A 15 -20.30 31.97 -15.95
N VAL A 16 -21.15 32.08 -14.90
CA VAL A 16 -20.76 31.82 -13.51
C VAL A 16 -20.57 30.29 -13.35
N GLY A 17 -19.34 29.86 -13.50
CA GLY A 17 -18.94 28.47 -13.18
C GLY A 17 -18.96 28.26 -11.66
N VAL A 18 -19.97 27.57 -11.17
CA VAL A 18 -19.97 27.04 -9.79
C VAL A 18 -18.93 25.93 -9.71
N THR A 19 -17.72 26.25 -9.26
CA THR A 19 -16.73 25.26 -8.86
C THR A 19 -17.18 24.68 -7.53
N VAL A 20 -17.76 23.48 -7.57
CA VAL A 20 -17.94 22.65 -6.37
C VAL A 20 -16.55 22.19 -5.94
N ALA A 21 -15.97 22.89 -4.98
CA ALA A 21 -14.79 22.42 -4.27
C ALA A 21 -15.22 21.19 -3.44
N VAL A 22 -14.93 19.99 -3.95
CA VAL A 22 -14.96 18.80 -3.13
C VAL A 22 -13.82 18.95 -2.14
N SER A 23 -14.13 19.53 -0.98
CA SER A 23 -13.28 19.46 0.20
C SER A 23 -13.22 18.00 0.60
N ALA A 24 -12.13 17.30 0.22
CA ALA A 24 -11.73 16.07 0.88
C ALA A 24 -11.53 16.44 2.35
N GLY A 25 -12.53 16.16 3.17
CA GLY A 25 -12.47 16.36 4.60
C GLY A 25 -11.33 15.51 5.14
N HIS A 26 -10.18 16.13 5.39
CA HIS A 26 -9.12 15.54 6.19
C HIS A 26 -9.70 15.42 7.60
N SER A 27 -10.35 14.28 7.85
CA SER A 27 -10.66 13.86 9.20
C SER A 27 -9.33 13.84 9.96
N SER A 28 -9.22 14.60 11.04
CA SER A 28 -8.07 14.62 11.95
C SER A 28 -7.99 13.31 12.76
N ARG A 29 -8.22 12.17 12.10
CA ARG A 29 -8.08 10.85 12.70
C ARG A 29 -6.62 10.54 12.88
N GLN A 30 -6.29 10.07 14.07
CA GLN A 30 -4.96 9.54 14.33
C GLN A 30 -4.72 8.34 13.39
N PRO A 31 -3.61 8.31 12.63
CA PRO A 31 -3.32 7.17 11.76
C PRO A 31 -2.99 5.91 12.57
N LEU A 32 -3.27 4.75 11.99
CA LEU A 32 -2.82 3.47 12.51
C LEU A 32 -1.30 3.42 12.53
N ARG A 33 -0.76 2.65 13.47
CA ARG A 33 0.68 2.49 13.64
C ARG A 33 1.34 1.90 12.38
N ASP A 34 2.43 2.53 11.96
CA ASP A 34 3.29 2.02 10.89
C ASP A 34 3.83 0.62 11.24
N GLY A 35 3.74 -0.30 10.30
CA GLY A 35 4.16 -1.69 10.47
C GLY A 35 3.11 -2.62 11.08
N LEU A 36 1.88 -2.14 11.37
CA LEU A 36 0.78 -3.00 11.81
C LEU A 36 0.55 -4.11 10.78
N THR A 37 0.56 -5.35 11.23
CA THR A 37 0.34 -6.52 10.36
C THR A 37 -1.15 -6.77 10.17
N ILE A 38 -1.56 -6.93 8.92
CA ILE A 38 -2.90 -7.35 8.53
C ILE A 38 -2.87 -8.86 8.33
N ALA A 39 -3.69 -9.59 9.08
CA ALA A 39 -3.74 -11.05 9.08
C ALA A 39 -5.11 -11.55 8.58
N GLY A 40 -5.37 -11.41 7.27
CA GLY A 40 -6.62 -11.90 6.67
C GLY A 40 -7.78 -10.92 6.80
N MET A 41 -7.66 -9.73 6.20
CA MET A 41 -8.70 -8.73 6.11
C MET A 41 -9.51 -8.91 4.84
N ASP A 42 -10.84 -9.01 4.98
CA ASP A 42 -11.76 -9.07 3.85
C ASP A 42 -12.13 -7.68 3.37
N GLY A 43 -12.37 -7.56 2.07
CA GLY A 43 -12.76 -6.31 1.47
C GLY A 43 -12.79 -6.34 -0.05
N GLN A 44 -13.02 -5.18 -0.65
CA GLN A 44 -13.18 -5.02 -2.10
C GLN A 44 -12.04 -4.20 -2.70
N LEU A 45 -11.54 -4.63 -3.87
CA LEU A 45 -10.51 -3.93 -4.61
C LEU A 45 -11.14 -2.98 -5.63
N ASN A 46 -10.88 -1.69 -5.48
CA ASN A 46 -11.41 -0.62 -6.31
C ASN A 46 -10.25 0.11 -7.01
N ALA A 47 -10.38 0.34 -8.33
CA ALA A 47 -9.46 1.18 -9.08
C ALA A 47 -9.97 2.62 -9.09
N ALA A 48 -9.08 3.59 -8.87
CA ALA A 48 -9.39 4.97 -9.20
C ALA A 48 -8.89 5.26 -10.61
N ASP A 49 -9.80 5.60 -11.48
CA ASP A 49 -9.51 6.10 -12.82
C ASP A 49 -9.02 7.56 -12.73
N SER A 50 -7.75 7.73 -12.43
CA SER A 50 -7.10 9.04 -12.60
C SER A 50 -6.22 9.00 -13.84
N ASN A 51 -6.33 10.03 -14.68
CA ASN A 51 -5.63 10.18 -15.97
C ASN A 51 -4.10 10.14 -15.88
N ALA A 52 -3.50 10.10 -14.69
CA ALA A 52 -2.06 10.17 -14.51
C ALA A 52 -1.41 8.88 -13.95
N ALA A 53 -2.10 8.11 -13.14
CA ALA A 53 -1.59 6.83 -12.61
C ALA A 53 -2.75 5.98 -12.09
N GLU A 54 -2.74 4.69 -12.42
CA GLU A 54 -3.69 3.73 -11.90
C GLU A 54 -3.42 3.54 -10.40
N ARG A 55 -4.30 4.06 -9.55
CA ARG A 55 -4.27 3.90 -8.09
C ARG A 55 -5.30 2.86 -7.70
N TRP A 56 -4.96 2.05 -6.73
CA TRP A 56 -5.82 0.99 -6.23
C TRP A 56 -6.15 1.23 -4.77
N PHE A 57 -7.40 1.05 -4.43
CA PHE A 57 -7.93 1.21 -3.08
C PHE A 57 -8.57 -0.08 -2.62
N PHE A 58 -8.43 -0.36 -1.35
CA PHE A 58 -9.08 -1.49 -0.69
C PHE A 58 -10.11 -0.96 0.27
N GLU A 59 -11.37 -1.30 0.02
CA GLU A 59 -12.50 -1.00 0.89
C GLU A 59 -12.65 -2.12 1.90
N LEU A 60 -12.65 -1.79 3.18
CA LEU A 60 -12.62 -2.74 4.28
C LEU A 60 -14.03 -3.26 4.59
N ASP A 61 -14.21 -4.57 4.70
CA ASP A 61 -15.46 -5.20 5.12
C ASP A 61 -15.59 -5.29 6.66
N SER A 62 -14.50 -5.03 7.40
CA SER A 62 -14.48 -4.99 8.86
C SER A 62 -13.53 -3.90 9.38
N ASP A 63 -13.71 -3.51 10.66
CA ASP A 63 -12.87 -2.50 11.28
C ASP A 63 -11.43 -2.99 11.41
N LEU A 64 -10.47 -2.14 10.99
CA LEU A 64 -9.05 -2.36 11.19
C LEU A 64 -8.55 -1.41 12.29
N SER A 65 -8.09 -1.96 13.40
CA SER A 65 -7.70 -1.15 14.55
C SER A 65 -6.34 -1.55 15.12
N ASP A 66 -5.69 -0.57 15.70
CA ASP A 66 -4.67 -0.77 16.72
C ASP A 66 -5.18 -0.19 18.07
N ASP A 67 -4.35 -0.20 19.11
CA ASP A 67 -4.76 0.29 20.45
C ASP A 67 -5.14 1.79 20.46
N LYS A 68 -4.86 2.54 19.40
CA LYS A 68 -4.96 4.01 19.38
C LYS A 68 -5.88 4.55 18.28
N ALA A 69 -5.98 3.85 17.16
CA ALA A 69 -6.69 4.32 15.98
C ALA A 69 -7.51 3.20 15.34
N VAL A 70 -8.54 3.58 14.58
CA VAL A 70 -9.42 2.63 13.89
C VAL A 70 -9.77 3.18 12.52
N ILE A 71 -9.59 2.35 11.48
CA ILE A 71 -10.19 2.54 10.16
C ILE A 71 -11.48 1.73 10.16
N LYS A 72 -12.60 2.38 9.88
CA LYS A 72 -13.93 1.78 9.95
C LYS A 72 -14.24 0.95 8.71
N THR A 73 -15.12 -0.02 8.90
CA THR A 73 -15.79 -0.75 7.81
C THR A 73 -16.34 0.22 6.76
N GLY A 74 -16.15 -0.10 5.47
CA GLY A 74 -16.54 0.74 4.34
C GLY A 74 -15.57 1.88 4.03
N GLU A 75 -14.55 2.12 4.85
CA GLU A 75 -13.49 3.08 4.51
C GLU A 75 -12.50 2.45 3.53
N THR A 76 -11.96 3.29 2.65
CA THR A 76 -11.00 2.88 1.62
C THR A 76 -9.59 3.27 1.99
N VAL A 77 -8.65 2.35 1.80
CA VAL A 77 -7.22 2.57 2.01
C VAL A 77 -6.45 2.32 0.72
N GLU A 78 -5.54 3.21 0.36
CA GLU A 78 -4.72 3.05 -0.84
C GLU A 78 -3.73 1.89 -0.68
N LEU A 79 -3.67 1.04 -1.72
CA LEU A 79 -2.70 -0.04 -1.80
C LEU A 79 -1.40 0.45 -2.45
N LEU A 80 -0.27 0.16 -1.80
CA LEU A 80 1.04 0.47 -2.35
C LEU A 80 1.42 -0.47 -3.51
N PRO A 81 2.13 0.05 -4.52
CA PRO A 81 2.67 -0.76 -5.61
C PRO A 81 3.46 -1.96 -5.08
N SER A 82 3.07 -3.17 -5.48
CA SER A 82 3.72 -4.42 -5.08
C SER A 82 3.47 -5.52 -6.12
N ALA A 83 4.27 -6.58 -6.07
CA ALA A 83 4.07 -7.75 -6.92
C ALA A 83 2.72 -8.45 -6.63
N THR A 84 2.25 -8.35 -5.40
CA THR A 84 0.94 -8.87 -4.98
C THR A 84 -0.18 -8.03 -5.57
N LEU A 85 -0.09 -6.70 -5.50
CA LEU A 85 -1.07 -5.81 -6.11
C LEU A 85 -1.16 -6.01 -7.64
N GLU A 86 -0.02 -6.23 -8.33
CA GLU A 86 -0.01 -6.52 -9.76
C GLU A 86 -0.83 -7.78 -10.08
N LYS A 87 -0.71 -8.83 -9.26
CA LYS A 87 -1.50 -10.06 -9.41
C LYS A 87 -2.98 -9.84 -9.10
N MET A 88 -3.30 -9.08 -8.05
CA MET A 88 -4.69 -8.73 -7.70
C MET A 88 -5.34 -7.94 -8.83
N ALA A 89 -4.66 -6.91 -9.36
CA ALA A 89 -5.14 -6.10 -10.47
C ALA A 89 -5.36 -6.91 -11.76
N ALA A 90 -4.52 -7.90 -12.02
CA ALA A 90 -4.69 -8.83 -13.14
C ALA A 90 -5.90 -9.77 -12.92
N ASP A 91 -6.09 -10.24 -11.70
CA ASP A 91 -7.20 -11.13 -11.32
C ASP A 91 -8.56 -10.43 -11.46
N VAL A 92 -8.67 -9.16 -11.02
CA VAL A 92 -9.90 -8.35 -11.17
C VAL A 92 -10.34 -8.23 -12.62
N LYS A 93 -9.38 -8.08 -13.55
CA LYS A 93 -9.70 -7.96 -14.99
C LYS A 93 -10.31 -9.25 -15.58
N GLY A 94 -10.00 -10.40 -14.98
CA GLY A 94 -10.50 -11.71 -15.40
C GLY A 94 -11.74 -12.20 -14.65
N ARG A 95 -12.12 -11.60 -13.53
CA ARG A 95 -13.21 -12.05 -12.66
C ARG A 95 -14.33 -11.02 -12.52
N ARG A 96 -15.54 -11.50 -12.22
CA ARG A 96 -16.68 -10.63 -11.88
C ARG A 96 -16.68 -10.18 -10.42
N SER A 97 -16.05 -10.92 -9.52
CA SER A 97 -15.95 -10.58 -8.10
C SER A 97 -14.71 -9.75 -7.82
N ARG A 98 -14.85 -8.70 -7.00
CA ARG A 98 -13.77 -7.83 -6.54
C ARG A 98 -13.45 -8.06 -5.05
N GLY A 99 -14.07 -9.06 -4.43
CA GLY A 99 -13.86 -9.42 -3.03
C GLY A 99 -12.55 -10.20 -2.84
N TYR A 100 -11.75 -9.78 -1.89
CA TYR A 100 -10.46 -10.39 -1.57
C TYR A 100 -10.24 -10.42 -0.06
N ARG A 101 -9.59 -11.48 0.40
CA ARG A 101 -8.95 -11.51 1.72
C ARG A 101 -7.48 -11.19 1.53
N ILE A 102 -6.97 -10.19 2.24
CA ILE A 102 -5.58 -9.73 2.11
C ILE A 102 -4.79 -9.91 3.39
N TRP A 103 -3.50 -10.18 3.21
CA TRP A 103 -2.46 -10.13 4.23
C TRP A 103 -1.44 -9.10 3.82
N GLY A 104 -0.99 -8.30 4.77
CA GLY A 104 -0.07 -7.21 4.45
C GLY A 104 0.38 -6.43 5.66
N ARG A 105 0.84 -5.23 5.41
CA ARG A 105 1.27 -4.29 6.45
C ARG A 105 0.68 -2.92 6.20
N VAL A 106 0.22 -2.27 7.25
CA VAL A 106 -0.11 -0.86 7.23
C VAL A 106 1.18 -0.06 7.22
N THR A 107 1.25 0.98 6.40
CA THR A 107 2.29 1.99 6.45
C THR A 107 1.66 3.35 6.68
N GLU A 108 2.39 4.23 7.37
CA GLU A 108 1.98 5.62 7.65
C GLU A 108 2.90 6.57 6.89
N TYR A 109 2.32 7.54 6.20
CA TYR A 109 3.08 8.60 5.54
C TYR A 109 2.28 9.90 5.53
N ARG A 110 2.84 10.97 6.10
CA ARG A 110 2.21 12.30 6.20
C ARG A 110 0.82 12.29 6.86
N GLY A 111 0.64 11.40 7.85
CA GLY A 111 -0.63 11.27 8.58
C GLY A 111 -1.70 10.45 7.86
N GLU A 112 -1.39 9.84 6.73
CA GLU A 112 -2.27 8.93 6.00
C GLU A 112 -1.80 7.49 6.11
N ASN A 113 -2.73 6.55 6.09
CA ASN A 113 -2.44 5.13 6.07
C ASN A 113 -2.50 4.57 4.65
N PHE A 114 -1.58 3.64 4.39
CA PHE A 114 -1.51 2.85 3.17
C PHE A 114 -1.38 1.38 3.55
N ILE A 115 -1.74 0.48 2.65
CA ILE A 115 -1.55 -0.94 2.83
C ILE A 115 -0.53 -1.45 1.82
N PHE A 116 0.53 -2.10 2.31
CA PHE A 116 1.46 -2.87 1.48
C PHE A 116 1.00 -4.33 1.46
N PRO A 117 0.33 -4.80 0.37
CA PRO A 117 -0.18 -6.16 0.29
C PRO A 117 0.97 -7.14 0.04
N VAL A 118 0.99 -8.24 0.80
CA VAL A 118 2.00 -9.31 0.70
C VAL A 118 1.41 -10.58 0.11
N TYR A 119 0.15 -10.88 0.46
CA TYR A 119 -0.58 -12.03 -0.02
C TYR A 119 -2.06 -11.72 -0.15
N PHE A 120 -2.79 -12.46 -1.00
CA PHE A 120 -4.24 -12.33 -1.14
C PHE A 120 -4.89 -13.65 -1.52
N LEU A 121 -6.16 -13.79 -1.14
CA LEU A 121 -7.06 -14.85 -1.60
C LEU A 121 -8.32 -14.20 -2.18
N PRO A 122 -8.74 -14.56 -3.41
CA PRO A 122 -10.04 -14.14 -3.93
C PRO A 122 -11.16 -14.80 -3.14
N LEU A 123 -12.14 -13.99 -2.71
CA LEU A 123 -13.36 -14.52 -2.10
C LEU A 123 -14.29 -15.05 -3.20
N SER A 124 -14.71 -16.31 -3.09
CA SER A 124 -15.66 -16.88 -4.03
C SER A 124 -17.08 -16.44 -3.68
N LYS A 125 -17.88 -16.18 -4.69
CA LYS A 125 -19.28 -15.77 -4.53
C LYS A 125 -20.16 -16.82 -3.83
N ALA A 126 -19.65 -18.04 -3.60
CA ALA A 126 -20.36 -19.13 -2.96
C ALA A 126 -20.61 -18.91 -1.45
N GLU A 127 -19.72 -18.20 -0.75
CA GLU A 127 -19.91 -17.90 0.68
C GLU A 127 -21.01 -16.88 0.95
N ALA A 128 -21.32 -15.99 -0.01
CA ALA A 128 -22.43 -15.04 0.11
C ALA A 128 -23.82 -15.69 -0.14
N ALA A 129 -23.86 -16.85 -0.78
CA ALA A 129 -25.12 -17.55 -1.08
C ALA A 129 -25.57 -18.53 0.03
N GLU A 130 -24.67 -18.91 0.94
CA GLU A 130 -25.01 -19.79 2.07
C GLU A 130 -25.59 -19.04 3.28
N ALA A 131 -25.51 -17.72 3.29
CA ALA A 131 -26.14 -16.90 4.32
C ALA A 131 -27.65 -16.67 4.11
N GLU A 132 -28.20 -17.00 2.94
CA GLU A 132 -29.63 -16.92 2.61
C GLU A 132 -30.23 -18.31 2.37
N GLY A 133 -30.04 -19.25 3.30
CA GLY A 133 -30.73 -20.52 3.30
C GLY A 133 -32.14 -20.41 3.93
N PRO A 134 -33.16 -21.07 3.37
CA PRO A 134 -34.52 -20.96 3.90
C PRO A 134 -34.59 -21.54 5.30
N GLN A 135 -35.17 -20.78 6.22
CA GLN A 135 -35.64 -21.29 7.52
C GLN A 135 -36.75 -22.29 7.31
N ASP A 136 -36.45 -23.57 7.30
CA ASP A 136 -37.46 -24.60 7.43
C ASP A 136 -37.48 -25.15 8.84
N SER A 137 -38.50 -24.72 9.56
CA SER A 137 -38.87 -25.16 10.88
C SER A 137 -39.42 -26.57 10.85
N ASN A 138 -38.59 -27.58 11.21
CA ASN A 138 -39.09 -28.85 11.78
C ASN A 138 -37.89 -29.65 12.34
N LEU A 139 -37.61 -29.49 13.63
CA LEU A 139 -36.72 -30.37 14.36
C LEU A 139 -37.52 -31.35 15.20
N PRO A 140 -37.26 -32.66 15.12
CA PRO A 140 -37.59 -33.59 16.19
C PRO A 140 -36.50 -33.59 17.25
N GLU A 141 -36.91 -33.43 18.48
CA GLU A 141 -36.12 -33.65 19.68
C GLU A 141 -35.45 -35.03 19.71
N ARG A 142 -34.14 -35.09 19.47
CA ARG A 142 -33.29 -36.18 19.98
C ARG A 142 -31.80 -35.85 19.83
N SER A 143 -31.15 -35.71 20.97
CA SER A 143 -29.70 -35.83 21.16
C SER A 143 -29.01 -34.63 21.79
N GLN A 144 -29.29 -34.40 23.06
CA GLN A 144 -28.47 -33.45 23.90
C GLN A 144 -27.11 -34.02 24.33
N ARG A 145 -26.66 -35.18 23.84
CA ARG A 145 -25.36 -35.75 24.22
C ARG A 145 -24.26 -35.70 23.15
N GLN A 146 -24.57 -35.29 21.93
CA GLN A 146 -23.55 -35.11 20.88
C GLN A 146 -23.12 -33.64 20.66
N ALA A 147 -23.83 -32.70 21.29
CA ALA A 147 -23.54 -31.27 21.12
C ALA A 147 -22.24 -30.81 21.82
N SER A 148 -21.75 -31.52 22.83
CA SER A 148 -20.53 -31.12 23.57
C SER A 148 -19.24 -31.49 22.86
N GLU A 149 -19.23 -32.56 22.06
CA GLU A 149 -18.02 -32.92 21.27
C GLU A 149 -17.91 -32.13 19.97
N GLN A 150 -19.03 -31.77 19.35
CA GLN A 150 -19.00 -30.95 18.11
C GLN A 150 -18.63 -29.48 18.38
N VAL A 151 -19.01 -28.94 19.55
CA VAL A 151 -18.59 -27.58 19.94
C VAL A 151 -17.09 -27.52 20.22
N ALA A 152 -16.49 -28.56 20.79
CA ALA A 152 -15.04 -28.63 20.99
C ALA A 152 -14.27 -28.76 19.67
N SER A 153 -14.80 -29.51 18.69
CA SER A 153 -14.22 -29.57 17.33
C SER A 153 -14.34 -28.24 16.59
N ALA A 154 -15.49 -27.59 16.65
CA ALA A 154 -15.73 -26.29 15.99
C ALA A 154 -14.86 -25.16 16.58
N ILE A 155 -14.61 -25.21 17.89
CA ILE A 155 -13.71 -24.23 18.55
C ILE A 155 -12.25 -24.47 18.14
N ASN A 156 -11.85 -25.73 17.96
CA ASN A 156 -10.50 -26.04 17.47
C ASN A 156 -10.32 -25.67 15.99
N GLU A 157 -11.31 -25.90 15.14
CA GLU A 157 -11.30 -25.47 13.75
C GLU A 157 -11.33 -23.94 13.61
N ALA A 158 -12.06 -23.23 14.48
CA ALA A 158 -12.07 -21.77 14.51
C ALA A 158 -10.74 -21.17 14.98
N ASN A 159 -10.04 -21.82 15.91
CA ASN A 159 -8.71 -21.42 16.35
C ASN A 159 -7.64 -21.72 15.28
N ASP A 160 -7.77 -22.83 14.56
CA ASP A 160 -6.89 -23.18 13.44
C ASP A 160 -7.09 -22.20 12.25
N ALA A 161 -8.30 -21.68 12.05
CA ALA A 161 -8.61 -20.67 11.04
C ALA A 161 -8.00 -19.29 11.35
N LEU A 162 -7.62 -19.02 12.61
CA LEU A 162 -6.95 -17.78 13.02
C LEU A 162 -5.42 -17.89 12.97
N GLU A 163 -4.87 -19.11 12.89
CA GLU A 163 -3.44 -19.29 12.67
C GLU A 163 -3.12 -18.98 11.20
N ILE A 164 -2.25 -17.99 11.00
CA ILE A 164 -1.74 -17.69 9.66
C ILE A 164 -0.99 -18.93 9.16
N PRO A 165 -1.44 -19.58 8.06
CA PRO A 165 -0.77 -20.76 7.54
C PRO A 165 0.73 -20.52 7.37
N GLU A 166 1.56 -21.52 7.68
CA GLU A 166 3.05 -21.40 7.62
C GLU A 166 3.53 -20.97 6.23
N ASP A 167 2.81 -21.35 5.17
CA ASP A 167 3.09 -20.91 3.80
C ASP A 167 2.91 -19.40 3.65
N ILE A 168 1.92 -18.80 4.31
CA ILE A 168 1.71 -17.35 4.36
C ILE A 168 2.77 -16.68 5.22
N LEU A 169 3.07 -17.22 6.41
CA LEU A 169 4.15 -16.72 7.27
C LEU A 169 5.49 -16.75 6.55
N SER A 170 5.75 -17.81 5.78
CA SER A 170 6.95 -17.92 4.98
C SER A 170 7.04 -16.89 3.86
N ARG A 171 5.92 -16.40 3.34
CA ARG A 171 5.83 -15.33 2.34
C ARG A 171 5.84 -13.93 2.95
N LEU A 172 5.32 -13.79 4.18
CA LEU A 172 5.39 -12.55 4.96
C LEU A 172 6.84 -12.23 5.41
N SER A 173 7.67 -13.26 5.55
CA SER A 173 9.08 -13.11 5.89
C SER A 173 9.90 -12.90 4.62
N PRO A 174 10.53 -11.74 4.42
CA PRO A 174 11.34 -11.48 3.24
C PRO A 174 12.51 -12.47 3.19
N LYS A 175 12.50 -13.34 2.18
CA LYS A 175 13.39 -14.52 2.11
C LYS A 175 14.77 -14.26 1.52
N LYS A 176 15.02 -13.11 0.88
CA LYS A 176 16.25 -12.93 0.12
C LYS A 176 16.88 -11.56 0.29
N ILE A 177 18.08 -11.56 0.88
CA ILE A 177 18.94 -10.37 0.90
C ILE A 177 19.52 -10.16 -0.50
N VAL A 178 19.38 -8.96 -1.04
CA VAL A 178 19.96 -8.58 -2.33
C VAL A 178 21.48 -8.57 -2.23
N SER A 179 22.14 -9.48 -2.95
CA SER A 179 23.59 -9.54 -3.00
C SER A 179 24.18 -8.45 -3.89
N THR A 180 25.44 -8.08 -3.63
CA THR A 180 26.18 -7.12 -4.47
C THR A 180 26.31 -7.61 -5.92
N LYS A 181 26.37 -8.92 -6.16
CA LYS A 181 26.41 -9.50 -7.50
C LYS A 181 25.11 -9.28 -8.28
N GLN A 182 23.96 -9.33 -7.61
CA GLN A 182 22.64 -9.05 -8.22
C GLN A 182 22.50 -7.57 -8.59
N LEU A 183 23.00 -6.67 -7.76
CA LEU A 183 23.05 -5.23 -8.05
C LEU A 183 23.93 -4.92 -9.26
N LYS A 184 25.05 -5.65 -9.43
CA LYS A 184 25.97 -5.47 -10.57
C LYS A 184 25.38 -5.93 -11.91
N LYS A 185 24.48 -6.91 -11.91
CA LYS A 185 23.82 -7.42 -13.13
C LYS A 185 22.66 -6.55 -13.65
N GLY A 186 22.46 -5.36 -13.05
CA GLY A 186 21.34 -4.47 -13.40
C GLY A 186 19.99 -5.07 -12.98
N LEU A 187 19.50 -4.61 -11.89
CA LEU A 187 18.12 -4.62 -11.34
C LEU A 187 17.13 -5.73 -11.72
N GLN A 188 17.58 -6.92 -12.06
CA GLN A 188 16.70 -8.09 -12.00
C GLN A 188 16.55 -8.55 -10.54
N LEU A 189 16.15 -7.59 -9.68
CA LEU A 189 15.81 -7.91 -8.29
C LEU A 189 14.53 -8.73 -8.31
N LYS A 190 14.57 -9.88 -7.64
CA LYS A 190 13.35 -10.65 -7.41
C LYS A 190 12.41 -9.78 -6.57
N ALA A 191 11.12 -9.82 -6.89
CA ALA A 191 10.11 -9.21 -6.06
C ALA A 191 10.24 -9.71 -4.61
N ASP A 192 9.95 -8.83 -3.67
CA ASP A 192 9.94 -9.10 -2.22
C ASP A 192 11.31 -9.54 -1.65
N SER A 193 12.39 -9.00 -2.24
CA SER A 193 13.75 -9.18 -1.70
C SER A 193 14.10 -8.09 -0.70
N ILE A 194 14.98 -8.42 0.26
CA ILE A 194 15.50 -7.44 1.20
C ILE A 194 16.71 -6.71 0.62
N LEU A 195 16.65 -5.38 0.63
CA LEU A 195 17.81 -4.51 0.49
C LEU A 195 18.35 -4.22 1.89
N ALA A 196 19.50 -4.78 2.25
CA ALA A 196 20.05 -4.64 3.58
C ALA A 196 21.25 -3.67 3.59
N GLY A 197 21.13 -2.60 4.38
CA GLY A 197 22.23 -1.70 4.76
C GLY A 197 22.98 -1.08 3.58
N ARG A 198 22.27 -0.65 2.51
CA ARG A 198 22.91 0.01 1.36
C ARG A 198 22.94 1.52 1.54
N THR A 199 24.06 2.13 1.13
CA THR A 199 24.24 3.57 1.16
C THR A 199 23.85 4.22 -0.15
N GLY A 200 23.34 5.44 -0.07
CA GLY A 200 22.93 6.24 -1.21
C GLY A 200 22.28 7.54 -0.80
N LEU A 201 21.70 8.22 -1.79
CA LEU A 201 20.99 9.48 -1.64
C LEU A 201 19.49 9.27 -1.79
N ILE A 202 18.70 10.00 -1.02
CA ILE A 202 17.26 10.12 -1.25
C ILE A 202 17.05 11.43 -2.03
N VAL A 203 16.49 11.30 -3.24
CA VAL A 203 16.37 12.41 -4.19
C VAL A 203 14.92 12.55 -4.62
N GLU A 204 14.41 13.75 -4.62
CA GLU A 204 13.13 14.08 -5.23
C GLU A 204 13.30 14.22 -6.74
N GLN A 205 12.46 13.54 -7.51
CA GLN A 205 12.45 13.58 -8.96
C GLN A 205 11.57 14.73 -9.45
N SER A 206 11.74 15.13 -10.70
CA SER A 206 10.98 16.23 -11.32
C SER A 206 9.46 16.00 -11.37
N ASP A 207 9.01 14.75 -11.25
CA ASP A 207 7.61 14.36 -11.17
C ASP A 207 7.04 14.33 -9.72
N GLY A 208 7.81 14.85 -8.76
CA GLY A 208 7.45 14.89 -7.33
C GLY A 208 7.60 13.55 -6.61
N LYS A 209 8.02 12.50 -7.31
CA LYS A 209 8.31 11.20 -6.69
C LYS A 209 9.69 11.20 -6.04
N VAL A 210 9.80 10.48 -4.97
CA VAL A 210 11.06 10.33 -4.24
C VAL A 210 11.71 9.00 -4.60
N ALA A 211 13.02 9.03 -4.86
CA ALA A 211 13.77 7.83 -5.21
C ALA A 211 15.04 7.69 -4.35
N PHE A 212 15.41 6.46 -4.07
CA PHE A 212 16.69 6.11 -3.49
C PHE A 212 17.69 5.81 -4.60
N VAL A 213 18.74 6.60 -4.68
CA VAL A 213 19.84 6.44 -5.63
C VAL A 213 21.01 5.79 -4.90
N LEU A 214 21.30 4.54 -5.24
CA LEU A 214 22.41 3.82 -4.63
C LEU A 214 23.75 4.46 -4.99
N ASP A 215 24.66 4.46 -4.02
CA ASP A 215 26.06 4.79 -4.29
C ASP A 215 26.64 3.82 -5.32
N SER A 216 27.41 4.35 -6.26
CA SER A 216 28.02 3.56 -7.34
C SER A 216 28.90 2.46 -6.76
N LEU A 217 28.66 1.23 -7.16
CA LEU A 217 29.46 0.06 -6.80
C LEU A 217 30.76 -0.07 -7.65
N GLY A 218 31.09 0.96 -8.43
CA GLY A 218 32.25 1.02 -9.33
C GLY A 218 32.09 2.08 -10.42
N ARG A 219 33.21 2.41 -11.09
CA ARG A 219 33.25 3.52 -12.09
C ARG A 219 32.35 3.30 -13.31
N ASN A 220 32.03 2.06 -13.68
CA ASN A 220 31.32 1.71 -14.92
C ASN A 220 29.94 1.09 -14.68
N LEU A 221 29.35 1.25 -13.48
CA LEU A 221 28.03 0.69 -13.20
C LEU A 221 26.96 1.78 -13.33
N PRO A 222 25.82 1.46 -13.91
CA PRO A 222 24.70 2.39 -14.01
C PRO A 222 24.23 2.79 -12.61
N LYS A 223 23.87 4.05 -12.44
CA LYS A 223 23.23 4.52 -11.21
C LYS A 223 21.89 3.82 -11.06
N ILE A 224 21.73 3.10 -9.97
CA ILE A 224 20.48 2.40 -9.65
C ILE A 224 19.61 3.36 -8.86
N SER A 225 18.44 3.67 -9.41
CA SER A 225 17.41 4.48 -8.77
C SER A 225 16.19 3.62 -8.50
N LEU A 226 15.74 3.60 -7.25
CA LEU A 226 14.56 2.88 -6.79
C LEU A 226 13.53 3.89 -6.27
N PRO A 227 12.38 4.08 -6.93
CA PRO A 227 11.27 4.85 -6.37
C PRO A 227 10.90 4.32 -4.99
N LEU A 228 10.70 5.25 -4.06
CA LEU A 228 10.36 4.95 -2.67
C LEU A 228 8.85 4.92 -2.50
N LEU A 229 8.37 3.95 -1.74
CA LEU A 229 6.97 3.83 -1.37
C LEU A 229 6.68 4.65 -0.11
N ALA A 230 5.43 5.12 0.01
CA ALA A 230 4.95 5.89 1.14
C ALA A 230 5.08 5.07 2.44
N CYS A 231 5.87 5.58 3.39
CA CYS A 231 6.06 4.96 4.71
C CYS A 231 6.70 5.96 5.67
N ARG A 232 6.57 5.69 6.96
CA ARG A 232 7.11 6.53 8.02
C ARG A 232 8.63 6.68 7.97
N ALA A 233 9.34 5.63 7.58
CA ALA A 233 10.79 5.68 7.43
C ALA A 233 11.23 6.68 6.35
N LEU A 234 10.47 6.80 5.25
CA LEU A 234 10.67 7.81 4.21
C LEU A 234 10.42 9.22 4.75
N GLU A 235 9.30 9.42 5.44
CA GLU A 235 8.97 10.71 6.03
C GLU A 235 10.06 11.21 7.00
N HIS A 236 10.56 10.31 7.86
CA HIS A 236 11.68 10.63 8.77
C HIS A 236 12.96 10.99 8.02
N ALA A 237 13.28 10.29 6.93
CA ALA A 237 14.44 10.58 6.11
C ALA A 237 14.31 11.94 5.41
N GLN A 238 13.14 12.24 4.85
CA GLN A 238 12.84 13.53 4.22
C GLN A 238 12.92 14.68 5.23
N ARG A 239 12.38 14.51 6.44
CA ARG A 239 12.48 15.51 7.51
C ARG A 239 13.92 15.79 7.91
N LYS A 240 14.77 14.76 7.98
CA LYS A 240 16.21 14.94 8.23
C LYS A 240 16.89 15.66 7.07
N GLN A 241 16.57 15.31 5.84
CA GLN A 241 17.12 15.96 4.65
C GLN A 241 16.73 17.44 4.59
N SER A 242 15.48 17.79 4.90
CA SER A 242 14.99 19.17 4.88
C SER A 242 15.65 20.07 5.94
N ALA A 243 16.17 19.48 7.01
CA ALA A 243 16.89 20.22 8.05
C ALA A 243 18.34 20.57 7.65
N GLU A 244 18.84 20.01 6.57
CA GLU A 244 20.23 20.19 6.12
C GLU A 244 20.27 20.75 4.70
N PRO A 245 21.10 21.77 4.43
CA PRO A 245 21.21 22.36 3.10
C PRO A 245 21.92 21.44 2.09
N GLU A 246 22.77 20.54 2.58
CA GLU A 246 23.52 19.59 1.74
C GLU A 246 22.80 18.24 1.62
N PRO A 247 22.93 17.54 0.46
CA PRO A 247 22.36 16.23 0.30
C PRO A 247 22.94 15.22 1.30
N LEU A 248 22.07 14.65 2.14
CA LEU A 248 22.48 13.66 3.13
C LEU A 248 22.60 12.27 2.50
N ARG A 249 23.64 11.54 2.90
CA ARG A 249 23.75 10.11 2.62
C ARG A 249 23.02 9.30 3.68
N PHE A 250 22.26 8.34 3.22
CA PHE A 250 21.51 7.41 4.07
C PHE A 250 21.99 5.99 3.85
N LYS A 251 22.14 5.25 4.95
CA LYS A 251 22.20 3.80 4.95
C LYS A 251 20.77 3.28 5.13
N VAL A 252 20.26 2.59 4.11
CA VAL A 252 18.87 2.15 4.08
C VAL A 252 18.74 0.63 4.09
N SER A 253 17.68 0.16 4.73
CA SER A 253 17.21 -1.22 4.65
C SER A 253 15.72 -1.20 4.33
N GLY A 254 15.25 -2.15 3.53
CA GLY A 254 13.86 -2.20 3.11
C GLY A 254 13.52 -3.38 2.22
N ILE A 255 12.29 -3.43 1.77
CA ILE A 255 11.76 -4.46 0.88
C ILE A 255 11.74 -3.91 -0.54
N VAL A 256 12.40 -4.60 -1.46
CA VAL A 256 12.31 -4.30 -2.88
C VAL A 256 11.17 -5.10 -3.45
N THR A 257 10.20 -4.43 -4.04
CA THR A 257 9.08 -5.06 -4.73
C THR A 257 9.04 -4.66 -6.19
N ARG A 258 8.17 -5.29 -6.98
CA ARG A 258 8.01 -5.01 -8.40
C ARG A 258 6.54 -4.79 -8.73
N TYR A 259 6.26 -3.76 -9.52
CA TYR A 259 4.93 -3.47 -10.01
C TYR A 259 5.03 -2.93 -11.45
N LYS A 260 4.27 -3.52 -12.39
CA LYS A 260 4.29 -3.15 -13.82
C LYS A 260 5.70 -3.05 -14.41
N GLY A 261 6.56 -4.01 -14.07
CA GLY A 261 7.93 -4.06 -14.57
C GLY A 261 8.91 -3.12 -13.87
N GLN A 262 8.47 -2.17 -13.05
CA GLN A 262 9.30 -1.25 -12.28
C GLN A 262 9.57 -1.80 -10.87
N SER A 263 10.81 -1.63 -10.39
CA SER A 263 11.18 -1.97 -9.02
C SER A 263 10.98 -0.77 -8.11
N TYR A 264 10.40 -1.01 -6.92
CA TYR A 264 10.14 -0.03 -5.87
C TYR A 264 10.82 -0.47 -4.59
N LEU A 265 11.06 0.47 -3.68
CA LEU A 265 11.64 0.19 -2.38
C LEU A 265 10.72 0.71 -1.27
N LEU A 266 10.22 -0.19 -0.43
CA LEU A 266 9.57 0.13 0.83
C LEU A 266 10.64 0.21 1.92
N LEU A 267 10.91 1.40 2.42
CA LEU A 267 11.89 1.61 3.49
C LEU A 267 11.37 1.05 4.81
N GLN A 268 12.21 0.26 5.47
CA GLN A 268 12.01 -0.14 6.87
C GLN A 268 12.89 0.69 7.81
N GLN A 269 14.07 1.10 7.33
CA GLN A 269 15.01 1.89 8.08
C GLN A 269 15.82 2.79 7.16
N ALA A 270 16.05 4.04 7.60
CA ALA A 270 16.97 4.98 6.97
C ALA A 270 17.78 5.70 8.04
N THR A 271 19.09 5.47 8.05
CA THR A 271 20.03 6.07 9.03
C THR A 271 21.00 6.98 8.29
N ARG A 272 21.18 8.21 8.78
CA ARG A 272 22.18 9.15 8.25
C ARG A 272 23.57 8.52 8.35
N VAL A 273 24.34 8.60 7.28
CA VAL A 273 25.77 8.22 7.27
C VAL A 273 26.60 9.48 7.46
N HIS A 274 27.36 9.53 8.54
CA HIS A 274 28.33 10.58 8.75
C HIS A 274 29.62 10.18 8.02
N SER A 275 30.03 10.95 7.01
CA SER A 275 31.35 10.82 6.43
C SER A 275 32.36 11.45 7.39
N HIS A 276 33.59 10.90 7.48
CA HIS A 276 34.65 11.41 8.37
C HIS A 276 35.02 12.86 8.10
N GLN A 277 34.59 13.46 7.00
CA GLN A 277 34.82 14.86 6.66
C GLN A 277 33.88 15.86 7.36
N ASN A 278 32.80 15.38 7.97
CA ASN A 278 31.76 16.20 8.60
C ASN A 278 31.84 16.24 10.14
N PHE A 279 32.97 15.84 10.73
CA PHE A 279 33.22 16.16 12.11
C PHE A 279 33.74 17.59 12.15
N PRO A 280 33.09 18.56 12.85
CA PRO A 280 33.66 19.85 13.10
C PRO A 280 34.98 19.65 13.83
N ARG A 281 36.03 20.28 13.32
CA ARG A 281 37.34 20.34 13.98
C ARG A 281 37.28 21.25 15.21
#